data_db3374222e8b80ff20984150ee382894
#
_entry.id   db3374222e8b80ff20984150ee382894
#
_cell.length_a   1.000
_cell.length_b   1.000
_cell.length_c   1.000
_cell.angle_alpha   90.00
_cell.angle_beta   90.00
_cell.angle_gamma   90.00
#
_symmetry.space_group_name_H-M   'P 1'
#
loop_
_entity.id
_entity.type
_entity.pdbx_description
1 polymer ?
#
loop_
_entity_poly.entity_id
_entity_poly.type
_entity_poly.pdbx_seq_one_letter_code
_entity_poly.pdbx_strand_id
1 'polypeptide(L)'
;MLRPILAAYREAFAGLNRSVWLLSLATLVNRSGTMVLPFLVLYLVKNLGFETTEAGVAIGLYGAGGVLGSYLGGWLCDRVAPRWVIAGSLALTGVGFLVLGRLTAHPSIFIAMVLLGLVGEGFRPATSTALAAAAPPELRTRAFALNRLAINIGMSFGPSVGGFLAMRSYEWLFIVDGGTCLLAAAFLLVAFHGGTVRSEKQETTAHPGRSPWTDGPFLVMMGLFFLLALVTFQMTSTFGLTLRDLYGLREGEIGLVMAVNTLLIVAFEMILVHRVGALNPVRLVGLGGFLFGLGFAMLPFGSTFSFAVCAAVVWTVGEMLSFPLSAGVVANRAGDANRGVYMGLFTISFEGAWIFSPILGTWIYQTWGPKTLWLGCGVVGLVLLVGFQAVAAWIERERKTA
;
A
#
# COMPACT_ATOMS: atom_id res chain seq x y z
N MET A 1 13.33 -28.98 0.91
CA MET A 1 13.34 -27.53 1.20
C MET A 1 12.02 -26.98 1.77
N LEU A 2 10.83 -27.45 1.40
CA LEU A 2 9.53 -26.92 1.92
C LEU A 2 9.28 -27.23 3.42
N ARG A 3 9.69 -28.38 3.94
CA ARG A 3 9.43 -28.77 5.35
C ARG A 3 10.00 -27.81 6.40
N PRO A 4 11.27 -27.34 6.32
CA PRO A 4 11.80 -26.38 7.29
C PRO A 4 11.13 -24.99 7.21
N ILE A 5 10.70 -24.55 6.01
CA ILE A 5 9.97 -23.29 5.82
C ILE A 5 8.59 -23.38 6.48
N LEU A 6 7.85 -24.46 6.23
CA LEU A 6 6.53 -24.67 6.87
C LEU A 6 6.63 -24.79 8.40
N ALA A 7 7.70 -25.43 8.91
CA ALA A 7 7.94 -25.52 10.35
C ALA A 7 8.20 -24.12 10.94
N ALA A 8 9.03 -23.29 10.29
CA ALA A 8 9.31 -21.94 10.73
C ALA A 8 8.05 -21.05 10.72
N TYR A 9 7.19 -21.15 9.71
CA TYR A 9 5.91 -20.44 9.68
C TYR A 9 4.95 -20.92 10.78
N ARG A 10 4.88 -22.23 11.03
CA ARG A 10 4.06 -22.80 12.11
C ARG A 10 4.52 -22.28 13.49
N GLU A 11 5.81 -22.18 13.71
CA GLU A 11 6.40 -21.67 14.94
C GLU A 11 6.22 -20.15 15.06
N ALA A 12 6.42 -19.40 13.97
CA ALA A 12 6.26 -17.94 13.93
C ALA A 12 4.82 -17.50 14.31
N PHE A 13 3.80 -18.29 13.93
CA PHE A 13 2.40 -17.96 14.19
C PHE A 13 1.77 -18.79 15.30
N ALA A 14 2.56 -19.60 16.02
CA ALA A 14 2.08 -20.37 17.16
C ALA A 14 1.58 -19.43 18.28
N GLY A 15 0.50 -19.83 18.95
CA GLY A 15 -0.10 -19.08 20.06
C GLY A 15 -1.04 -17.95 19.66
N LEU A 16 -1.19 -17.63 18.36
CA LEU A 16 -2.18 -16.66 17.91
C LEU A 16 -3.60 -17.21 18.10
N ASN A 17 -4.48 -16.37 18.65
CA ASN A 17 -5.85 -16.75 18.89
C ASN A 17 -6.69 -16.81 17.58
N ARG A 18 -7.86 -17.46 17.68
CA ARG A 18 -8.78 -17.63 16.54
C ARG A 18 -9.19 -16.29 15.89
N SER A 19 -9.35 -15.23 16.68
CA SER A 19 -9.78 -13.91 16.17
C SER A 19 -8.75 -13.29 15.24
N VAL A 20 -7.45 -13.43 15.53
CA VAL A 20 -6.36 -12.95 14.65
C VAL A 20 -6.39 -13.68 13.30
N TRP A 21 -6.58 -15.00 13.31
CA TRP A 21 -6.68 -15.80 12.09
C TRP A 21 -7.90 -15.43 11.24
N LEU A 22 -9.05 -15.21 11.88
CA LEU A 22 -10.29 -14.82 11.19
C LEU A 22 -10.17 -13.42 10.58
N LEU A 23 -9.58 -12.44 11.29
CA LEU A 23 -9.31 -11.10 10.77
C LEU A 23 -8.34 -11.15 9.58
N SER A 24 -7.26 -11.91 9.69
CA SER A 24 -6.29 -12.08 8.62
C SER A 24 -6.88 -12.80 7.39
N LEU A 25 -7.76 -13.78 7.60
CA LEU A 25 -8.47 -14.45 6.51
C LEU A 25 -9.45 -13.51 5.80
N ALA A 26 -10.20 -12.68 6.54
CA ALA A 26 -11.06 -11.67 5.95
C ALA A 26 -10.26 -10.66 5.13
N THR A 27 -9.09 -10.24 5.64
CA THR A 27 -8.15 -9.38 4.92
C THR A 27 -7.64 -10.06 3.64
N LEU A 28 -7.29 -11.34 3.71
CA LEU A 28 -6.86 -12.11 2.54
C LEU A 28 -7.95 -12.13 1.45
N VAL A 29 -9.19 -12.47 1.82
CA VAL A 29 -10.31 -12.51 0.88
C VAL A 29 -10.55 -11.13 0.24
N ASN A 30 -10.58 -10.07 1.03
CA ASN A 30 -10.72 -8.71 0.54
C ASN A 30 -9.58 -8.33 -0.42
N ARG A 31 -8.32 -8.55 -0.04
CA ARG A 31 -7.16 -8.21 -0.86
C ARG A 31 -7.01 -9.06 -2.11
N SER A 32 -7.48 -10.31 -2.10
CA SER A 32 -7.52 -11.15 -3.30
C SER A 32 -8.50 -10.61 -4.37
N GLY A 33 -9.48 -9.81 -3.96
CA GLY A 33 -10.39 -9.14 -4.86
C GLY A 33 -9.89 -7.78 -5.37
N THR A 34 -8.79 -7.22 -4.87
CA THR A 34 -8.31 -5.89 -5.25
C THR A 34 -7.89 -5.87 -6.73
N MET A 35 -8.84 -5.64 -7.61
CA MET A 35 -8.67 -5.71 -9.06
C MET A 35 -9.02 -4.39 -9.74
N VAL A 36 -9.96 -3.63 -9.20
CA VAL A 36 -10.46 -2.40 -9.84
C VAL A 36 -9.38 -1.34 -9.90
N LEU A 37 -8.78 -0.95 -8.78
CA LEU A 37 -7.83 0.17 -8.73
C LEU A 37 -6.61 0.02 -9.66
N PRO A 38 -5.95 -1.16 -9.76
CA PRO A 38 -4.82 -1.34 -10.66
C PRO A 38 -5.15 -1.16 -12.15
N PHE A 39 -6.39 -1.44 -12.54
CA PHE A 39 -6.85 -1.35 -13.94
C PHE A 39 -7.80 -0.17 -14.19
N LEU A 40 -8.10 0.64 -13.18
CA LEU A 40 -9.11 1.69 -13.28
C LEU A 40 -8.74 2.76 -14.30
N VAL A 41 -7.48 3.23 -14.32
CA VAL A 41 -7.04 4.21 -15.31
C VAL A 41 -7.17 3.66 -16.74
N LEU A 42 -6.79 2.40 -16.95
CA LEU A 42 -6.97 1.73 -18.25
C LEU A 42 -8.45 1.67 -18.65
N TYR A 43 -9.33 1.31 -17.71
CA TYR A 43 -10.77 1.25 -17.93
C TYR A 43 -11.35 2.63 -18.29
N LEU A 44 -11.02 3.66 -17.51
CA LEU A 44 -11.55 5.02 -17.72
C LEU A 44 -11.11 5.56 -19.09
N VAL A 45 -9.84 5.39 -19.45
CA VAL A 45 -9.30 5.88 -20.72
C VAL A 45 -9.81 5.06 -21.91
N LYS A 46 -9.77 3.72 -21.82
CA LYS A 46 -10.08 2.83 -22.94
C LYS A 46 -11.58 2.68 -23.20
N ASN A 47 -12.38 2.55 -22.14
CA ASN A 47 -13.80 2.20 -22.24
C ASN A 47 -14.73 3.40 -22.11
N LEU A 48 -14.35 4.40 -21.32
CA LEU A 48 -15.19 5.56 -21.06
C LEU A 48 -14.70 6.85 -21.72
N GLY A 49 -13.54 6.81 -22.41
CA GLY A 49 -13.01 7.94 -23.16
C GLY A 49 -12.50 9.10 -22.31
N PHE A 50 -12.14 8.86 -21.05
CA PHE A 50 -11.51 9.87 -20.21
C PHE A 50 -10.15 10.26 -20.77
N GLU A 51 -9.78 11.52 -20.63
CA GLU A 51 -8.40 11.92 -20.78
C GLU A 51 -7.54 11.28 -19.68
N THR A 52 -6.26 11.05 -19.99
CA THR A 52 -5.35 10.38 -19.05
C THR A 52 -5.26 11.15 -17.73
N THR A 53 -5.20 12.48 -17.78
CA THR A 53 -5.16 13.34 -16.59
C THR A 53 -6.47 13.25 -15.79
N GLU A 54 -7.64 13.23 -16.44
CA GLU A 54 -8.93 13.07 -15.76
C GLU A 54 -9.02 11.74 -15.00
N ALA A 55 -8.52 10.65 -15.63
CA ALA A 55 -8.44 9.35 -14.96
C ALA A 55 -7.52 9.38 -13.74
N GLY A 56 -6.40 10.13 -13.81
CA GLY A 56 -5.52 10.38 -12.67
C GLY A 56 -6.20 11.16 -11.55
N VAL A 57 -6.98 12.19 -11.91
CA VAL A 57 -7.80 12.95 -10.95
C VAL A 57 -8.80 12.04 -10.23
N ALA A 58 -9.46 11.12 -10.95
CA ALA A 58 -10.39 10.17 -10.35
C ALA A 58 -9.71 9.33 -9.24
N ILE A 59 -8.49 8.82 -9.48
CA ILE A 59 -7.74 8.08 -8.44
C ILE A 59 -7.28 9.02 -7.31
N GLY A 60 -6.85 10.25 -7.63
CA GLY A 60 -6.50 11.24 -6.61
C GLY A 60 -7.68 11.57 -5.68
N LEU A 61 -8.89 11.66 -6.24
CA LEU A 61 -10.12 11.86 -5.48
C LEU A 61 -10.44 10.66 -4.56
N TYR A 62 -10.19 9.42 -5.00
CA TYR A 62 -10.24 8.26 -4.12
C TYR A 62 -9.28 8.41 -2.94
N GLY A 63 -8.05 8.84 -3.20
CA GLY A 63 -7.06 9.12 -2.15
C GLY A 63 -7.53 10.19 -1.17
N ALA A 64 -8.09 11.30 -1.66
CA ALA A 64 -8.63 12.37 -0.83
C ALA A 64 -9.77 11.88 0.07
N GLY A 65 -10.71 11.10 -0.51
CA GLY A 65 -11.74 10.40 0.27
C GLY A 65 -11.14 9.47 1.30
N GLY A 66 -10.08 8.76 0.95
CA GLY A 66 -9.38 7.79 1.80
C GLY A 66 -8.75 8.41 3.06
N VAL A 67 -8.15 9.60 2.95
CA VAL A 67 -7.63 10.33 4.12
C VAL A 67 -8.74 10.61 5.13
N LEU A 68 -9.88 11.13 4.65
CA LEU A 68 -11.05 11.36 5.49
C LEU A 68 -11.61 10.05 6.05
N GLY A 69 -11.66 9.00 5.23
CA GLY A 69 -12.14 7.68 5.60
C GLY A 69 -11.31 7.02 6.68
N SER A 70 -9.98 7.11 6.59
CA SER A 70 -9.07 6.60 7.63
C SER A 70 -9.26 7.33 8.96
N TYR A 71 -9.43 8.66 8.93
CA TYR A 71 -9.71 9.44 10.14
C TYR A 71 -11.05 9.05 10.76
N LEU A 72 -12.12 9.00 9.96
CA LEU A 72 -13.46 8.64 10.43
C LEU A 72 -13.53 7.19 10.90
N GLY A 73 -12.85 6.26 10.24
CA GLY A 73 -12.75 4.86 10.64
C GLY A 73 -12.09 4.69 12.01
N GLY A 74 -10.99 5.43 12.27
CA GLY A 74 -10.36 5.48 13.58
C GLY A 74 -11.28 6.06 14.65
N TRP A 75 -11.91 7.20 14.37
CA TRP A 75 -12.88 7.85 15.28
C TRP A 75 -14.11 6.98 15.58
N LEU A 76 -14.60 6.22 14.61
CA LEU A 76 -15.69 5.26 14.81
C LEU A 76 -15.26 4.10 15.70
N CYS A 77 -14.03 3.61 15.59
CA CYS A 77 -13.50 2.51 16.43
C CYS A 77 -13.43 2.88 17.91
N ASP A 78 -13.36 4.18 18.24
CA ASP A 78 -13.42 4.64 19.64
C ASP A 78 -14.83 4.58 20.22
N ARG A 79 -15.89 4.50 19.37
CA ARG A 79 -17.30 4.56 19.75
C ARG A 79 -18.06 3.27 19.51
N VAL A 80 -17.67 2.55 18.48
CA VAL A 80 -18.33 1.33 18.02
C VAL A 80 -17.29 0.20 17.97
N ALA A 81 -17.69 -1.02 18.27
CA ALA A 81 -16.79 -2.16 18.19
C ALA A 81 -16.17 -2.27 16.80
N PRO A 82 -14.81 -2.42 16.67
CA PRO A 82 -14.09 -2.41 15.39
C PRO A 82 -14.67 -3.34 14.33
N ARG A 83 -15.25 -4.47 14.74
CA ARG A 83 -15.90 -5.42 13.83
C ARG A 83 -17.00 -4.80 12.96
N TRP A 84 -17.79 -3.88 13.53
CA TRP A 84 -18.87 -3.22 12.80
C TRP A 84 -18.33 -2.18 11.82
N VAL A 85 -17.25 -1.50 12.19
CA VAL A 85 -16.55 -0.56 11.31
C VAL A 85 -15.93 -1.31 10.14
N ILE A 86 -15.24 -2.44 10.40
CA ILE A 86 -14.66 -3.29 9.35
C ILE A 86 -15.75 -3.82 8.41
N ALA A 87 -16.80 -4.44 8.96
CA ALA A 87 -17.86 -5.03 8.15
C ALA A 87 -18.64 -3.96 7.35
N GLY A 88 -18.93 -2.81 7.96
CA GLY A 88 -19.59 -1.69 7.30
C GLY A 88 -18.74 -1.09 6.18
N SER A 89 -17.45 -0.85 6.43
CA SER A 89 -16.50 -0.40 5.41
C SER A 89 -16.44 -1.35 4.23
N LEU A 90 -16.26 -2.65 4.47
CA LEU A 90 -16.22 -3.67 3.41
C LEU A 90 -17.54 -3.76 2.63
N ALA A 91 -18.70 -3.75 3.34
CA ALA A 91 -19.99 -3.85 2.68
C ALA A 91 -20.27 -2.62 1.79
N LEU A 92 -20.02 -1.41 2.31
CA LEU A 92 -20.21 -0.17 1.54
C LEU A 92 -19.24 -0.08 0.36
N THR A 93 -17.98 -0.51 0.55
CA THR A 93 -17.00 -0.59 -0.54
C THR A 93 -17.44 -1.57 -1.62
N GLY A 94 -17.93 -2.75 -1.21
CA GLY A 94 -18.44 -3.76 -2.14
C GLY A 94 -19.60 -3.25 -2.98
N VAL A 95 -20.61 -2.64 -2.35
CA VAL A 95 -21.71 -1.98 -3.06
C VAL A 95 -21.21 -0.84 -3.93
N GLY A 96 -20.28 -0.04 -3.44
CA GLY A 96 -19.71 1.09 -4.17
C GLY A 96 -18.99 0.65 -5.46
N PHE A 97 -18.23 -0.46 -5.45
CA PHE A 97 -17.63 -1.00 -6.68
C PHE A 97 -18.67 -1.51 -7.67
N LEU A 98 -19.72 -2.19 -7.21
CA LEU A 98 -20.82 -2.63 -8.08
C LEU A 98 -21.54 -1.44 -8.73
N VAL A 99 -21.74 -0.35 -7.99
CA VAL A 99 -22.33 0.89 -8.49
C VAL A 99 -21.36 1.56 -9.47
N LEU A 100 -20.07 1.70 -9.12
CA LEU A 100 -19.06 2.32 -9.98
C LEU A 100 -18.99 1.65 -11.36
N GLY A 101 -19.09 0.31 -11.41
CA GLY A 101 -19.12 -0.43 -12.66
C GLY A 101 -20.33 -0.15 -13.58
N ARG A 102 -21.36 0.55 -13.10
CA ARG A 102 -22.55 0.98 -13.86
C ARG A 102 -22.53 2.46 -14.24
N LEU A 103 -21.59 3.23 -13.69
CA LEU A 103 -21.49 4.66 -13.99
C LEU A 103 -20.70 4.91 -15.27
N THR A 104 -21.18 5.86 -16.07
CA THR A 104 -20.53 6.28 -17.32
C THR A 104 -20.25 7.78 -17.35
N ALA A 105 -20.98 8.58 -16.58
CA ALA A 105 -20.83 10.02 -16.55
C ALA A 105 -19.63 10.45 -15.68
N HIS A 106 -18.76 11.32 -16.18
CA HIS A 106 -17.57 11.82 -15.48
C HIS A 106 -17.85 12.35 -14.07
N PRO A 107 -18.85 13.25 -13.86
CA PRO A 107 -19.11 13.76 -12.51
C PRO A 107 -19.54 12.68 -11.51
N SER A 108 -20.35 11.71 -11.98
CA SER A 108 -20.81 10.60 -11.13
C SER A 108 -19.66 9.71 -10.69
N ILE A 109 -18.69 9.46 -11.59
CA ILE A 109 -17.50 8.67 -11.30
C ILE A 109 -16.62 9.41 -10.29
N PHE A 110 -16.39 10.72 -10.43
CA PHE A 110 -15.61 11.50 -9.49
C PHE A 110 -16.22 11.48 -8.07
N ILE A 111 -17.54 11.66 -7.96
CA ILE A 111 -18.25 11.56 -6.67
C ILE A 111 -18.11 10.15 -6.10
N ALA A 112 -18.32 9.12 -6.92
CA ALA A 112 -18.20 7.72 -6.48
C ALA A 112 -16.79 7.41 -5.99
N MET A 113 -15.74 7.94 -6.62
CA MET A 113 -14.35 7.74 -6.19
C MET A 113 -14.08 8.36 -4.82
N VAL A 114 -14.55 9.59 -4.56
CA VAL A 114 -14.46 10.20 -3.20
C VAL A 114 -15.16 9.33 -2.17
N LEU A 115 -16.41 8.92 -2.46
CA LEU A 115 -17.19 8.10 -1.52
C LEU A 115 -16.57 6.72 -1.30
N LEU A 116 -16.05 6.08 -2.35
CA LEU A 116 -15.35 4.80 -2.24
C LEU A 116 -14.08 4.92 -1.38
N GLY A 117 -13.29 5.97 -1.56
CA GLY A 117 -12.14 6.24 -0.70
C GLY A 117 -12.56 6.43 0.76
N LEU A 118 -13.60 7.26 0.97
CA LEU A 118 -14.14 7.56 2.29
C LEU A 118 -14.59 6.30 3.06
N VAL A 119 -15.32 5.40 2.40
CA VAL A 119 -15.82 4.19 3.06
C VAL A 119 -14.77 3.08 3.09
N GLY A 120 -13.92 2.96 2.07
CA GLY A 120 -12.97 1.85 1.91
C GLY A 120 -11.76 1.95 2.85
N GLU A 121 -11.19 3.15 3.00
CA GLU A 121 -9.96 3.31 3.79
C GLU A 121 -10.21 3.30 5.30
N GLY A 122 -11.44 3.39 5.78
CA GLY A 122 -11.81 3.14 7.18
C GLY A 122 -11.52 1.69 7.65
N PHE A 123 -11.42 0.75 6.72
CA PHE A 123 -11.05 -0.64 6.98
C PHE A 123 -9.68 -0.78 7.66
N ARG A 124 -8.66 0.01 7.26
CA ARG A 124 -7.28 -0.12 7.74
C ARG A 124 -7.13 0.16 9.24
N PRO A 125 -7.54 1.34 9.77
CA PRO A 125 -7.45 1.62 11.19
C PRO A 125 -8.32 0.66 12.01
N ALA A 126 -9.50 0.30 11.51
CA ALA A 126 -10.39 -0.62 12.21
C ALA A 126 -9.78 -2.04 12.34
N THR A 127 -9.16 -2.55 11.27
CA THR A 127 -8.47 -3.84 11.30
C THR A 127 -7.26 -3.81 12.23
N SER A 128 -6.47 -2.72 12.22
CA SER A 128 -5.33 -2.56 13.11
C SER A 128 -5.75 -2.54 14.58
N THR A 129 -6.83 -1.80 14.90
CA THR A 129 -7.42 -1.77 16.26
C THR A 129 -7.92 -3.14 16.68
N ALA A 130 -8.63 -3.85 15.80
CA ALA A 130 -9.14 -5.19 16.07
C ALA A 130 -8.02 -6.20 16.31
N LEU A 131 -6.95 -6.18 15.52
CA LEU A 131 -5.78 -7.05 15.69
C LEU A 131 -5.04 -6.77 17.00
N ALA A 132 -4.82 -5.49 17.32
CA ALA A 132 -4.17 -5.09 18.56
C ALA A 132 -4.95 -5.52 19.80
N ALA A 133 -6.29 -5.45 19.75
CA ALA A 133 -7.18 -5.90 20.82
C ALA A 133 -7.32 -7.42 20.88
N ALA A 134 -7.19 -8.13 19.75
CA ALA A 134 -7.29 -9.58 19.68
C ALA A 134 -6.04 -10.30 20.16
N ALA A 135 -4.85 -9.68 20.09
CA ALA A 135 -3.57 -10.31 20.42
C ALA A 135 -3.02 -9.79 21.76
N PRO A 136 -2.53 -10.69 22.64
CA PRO A 136 -1.75 -10.28 23.83
C PRO A 136 -0.55 -9.42 23.42
N PRO A 137 -0.06 -8.50 24.29
CA PRO A 137 1.04 -7.58 23.97
C PRO A 137 2.26 -8.26 23.36
N GLU A 138 2.63 -9.44 23.85
CA GLU A 138 3.80 -10.23 23.43
C GLU A 138 3.63 -10.82 22.04
N LEU A 139 2.39 -11.03 21.59
CA LEU A 139 2.05 -11.64 20.30
C LEU A 139 1.56 -10.63 19.26
N ARG A 140 1.41 -9.34 19.58
CA ARG A 140 0.93 -8.31 18.67
C ARG A 140 1.76 -8.23 17.38
N THR A 141 3.08 -8.25 17.49
CA THR A 141 3.98 -8.23 16.33
C THR A 141 3.72 -9.41 15.40
N ARG A 142 3.47 -10.61 15.94
CA ARG A 142 3.14 -11.80 15.15
C ARG A 142 1.76 -11.69 14.50
N ALA A 143 0.77 -11.09 15.18
CA ALA A 143 -0.56 -10.86 14.65
C ALA A 143 -0.53 -9.89 13.44
N PHE A 144 0.20 -8.78 13.56
CA PHE A 144 0.40 -7.85 12.44
C PHE A 144 1.20 -8.48 11.29
N ALA A 145 2.19 -9.32 11.59
CA ALA A 145 2.95 -10.04 10.56
C ALA A 145 2.07 -11.04 9.80
N LEU A 146 1.17 -11.76 10.47
CA LEU A 146 0.20 -12.66 9.82
C LEU A 146 -0.76 -11.87 8.90
N ASN A 147 -1.28 -10.73 9.39
CA ASN A 147 -2.16 -9.90 8.58
C ASN A 147 -1.43 -9.30 7.36
N ARG A 148 -0.17 -8.88 7.52
CA ARG A 148 0.68 -8.43 6.40
C ARG A 148 0.91 -9.54 5.38
N LEU A 149 1.17 -10.76 5.82
CA LEU A 149 1.28 -11.92 4.93
C LEU A 149 -0.03 -12.13 4.15
N ALA A 150 -1.18 -12.04 4.81
CA ALA A 150 -2.49 -12.13 4.18
C ALA A 150 -2.70 -11.04 3.11
N ILE A 151 -2.31 -9.78 3.41
CA ILE A 151 -2.34 -8.67 2.45
C ILE A 151 -1.48 -9.00 1.23
N ASN A 152 -0.23 -9.40 1.42
CA ASN A 152 0.71 -9.66 0.33
C ASN A 152 0.26 -10.84 -0.54
N ILE A 153 -0.22 -11.92 0.05
CA ILE A 153 -0.78 -13.05 -0.70
C ILE A 153 -2.01 -12.58 -1.50
N GLY A 154 -2.94 -11.86 -0.88
CA GLY A 154 -4.13 -11.35 -1.57
C GLY A 154 -3.79 -10.44 -2.75
N MET A 155 -2.86 -9.49 -2.55
CA MET A 155 -2.38 -8.59 -3.60
C MET A 155 -1.63 -9.32 -4.73
N SER A 156 -1.13 -10.54 -4.51
CA SER A 156 -0.56 -11.35 -5.59
C SER A 156 -1.64 -11.86 -6.55
N PHE A 157 -2.81 -12.22 -6.03
CA PHE A 157 -3.91 -12.77 -6.81
C PHE A 157 -4.74 -11.68 -7.51
N GLY A 158 -5.04 -10.58 -6.81
CA GLY A 158 -5.93 -9.54 -7.29
C GLY A 158 -5.57 -9.02 -8.69
N PRO A 159 -4.43 -8.35 -8.88
CA PRO A 159 -4.06 -7.81 -10.19
C PRO A 159 -3.86 -8.89 -11.26
N SER A 160 -3.36 -10.08 -10.88
CA SER A 160 -3.11 -11.18 -11.81
C SER A 160 -4.42 -11.70 -12.42
N VAL A 161 -5.36 -12.10 -11.56
CA VAL A 161 -6.69 -12.57 -11.98
C VAL A 161 -7.46 -11.44 -12.65
N GLY A 162 -7.36 -10.22 -12.10
CA GLY A 162 -7.99 -9.02 -12.64
C GLY A 162 -7.56 -8.73 -14.09
N GLY A 163 -6.29 -8.86 -14.43
CA GLY A 163 -5.82 -8.70 -15.79
C GLY A 163 -6.46 -9.69 -16.77
N PHE A 164 -6.59 -10.96 -16.40
CA PHE A 164 -7.29 -11.97 -17.22
C PHE A 164 -8.79 -11.70 -17.33
N LEU A 165 -9.43 -11.25 -16.28
CA LEU A 165 -10.85 -10.88 -16.30
C LEU A 165 -11.07 -9.64 -17.20
N ALA A 166 -10.21 -8.64 -17.10
CA ALA A 166 -10.28 -7.41 -17.90
C ALA A 166 -10.16 -7.70 -19.41
N MET A 167 -9.41 -8.73 -19.80
CA MET A 167 -9.34 -9.16 -21.21
C MET A 167 -10.70 -9.62 -21.78
N ARG A 168 -11.61 -10.10 -20.93
CA ARG A 168 -12.97 -10.49 -21.33
C ARG A 168 -13.93 -9.31 -21.23
N SER A 169 -13.98 -8.67 -20.09
CA SER A 169 -14.75 -7.45 -19.80
C SER A 169 -14.26 -6.83 -18.49
N TYR A 170 -14.09 -5.52 -18.49
CA TYR A 170 -13.80 -4.76 -17.26
C TYR A 170 -14.92 -4.85 -16.22
N GLU A 171 -16.15 -5.15 -16.64
CA GLU A 171 -17.29 -5.31 -15.72
C GLU A 171 -17.02 -6.39 -14.66
N TRP A 172 -16.30 -7.47 -15.03
CA TRP A 172 -15.92 -8.52 -14.07
C TRP A 172 -15.03 -8.03 -12.95
N LEU A 173 -14.20 -6.99 -13.18
CA LEU A 173 -13.37 -6.42 -12.12
C LEU A 173 -14.26 -5.87 -11.00
N PHE A 174 -15.29 -5.11 -11.36
CA PHE A 174 -16.21 -4.50 -10.39
C PHE A 174 -17.05 -5.54 -9.67
N ILE A 175 -17.51 -6.59 -10.39
CA ILE A 175 -18.30 -7.66 -9.80
C ILE A 175 -17.47 -8.50 -8.81
N VAL A 176 -16.26 -8.87 -9.19
CA VAL A 176 -15.41 -9.73 -8.34
C VAL A 176 -14.87 -8.94 -7.14
N ASP A 177 -14.37 -7.72 -7.34
CA ASP A 177 -13.87 -6.88 -6.24
C ASP A 177 -15.01 -6.52 -5.27
N GLY A 178 -16.15 -6.07 -5.80
CA GLY A 178 -17.35 -5.83 -4.99
C GLY A 178 -17.84 -7.08 -4.26
N GLY A 179 -17.89 -8.21 -4.96
CA GLY A 179 -18.31 -9.51 -4.41
C GLY A 179 -17.39 -10.01 -3.28
N THR A 180 -16.07 -9.91 -3.47
CA THR A 180 -15.10 -10.32 -2.42
C THR A 180 -15.17 -9.41 -1.19
N CYS A 181 -15.41 -8.10 -1.36
CA CYS A 181 -15.66 -7.19 -0.24
C CYS A 181 -16.91 -7.60 0.54
N LEU A 182 -18.03 -7.88 -0.16
CA LEU A 182 -19.28 -8.33 0.47
C LEU A 182 -19.13 -9.69 1.16
N LEU A 183 -18.40 -10.62 0.53
CA LEU A 183 -18.11 -11.93 1.14
C LEU A 183 -17.26 -11.78 2.41
N ALA A 184 -16.23 -10.93 2.39
CA ALA A 184 -15.40 -10.66 3.56
C ALA A 184 -16.21 -10.00 4.69
N ALA A 185 -17.13 -9.07 4.37
CA ALA A 185 -18.04 -8.47 5.33
C ALA A 185 -18.97 -9.51 5.97
N ALA A 186 -19.64 -10.32 5.15
CA ALA A 186 -20.52 -11.39 5.61
C ALA A 186 -19.77 -12.43 6.46
N PHE A 187 -18.58 -12.83 6.02
CA PHE A 187 -17.72 -13.76 6.77
C PHE A 187 -17.41 -13.22 8.17
N LEU A 188 -17.01 -11.94 8.29
CA LEU A 188 -16.72 -11.34 9.59
C LEU A 188 -17.96 -11.29 10.50
N LEU A 189 -19.12 -10.91 9.96
CA LEU A 189 -20.35 -10.86 10.74
C LEU A 189 -20.75 -12.23 11.29
N VAL A 190 -20.58 -13.29 10.50
CA VAL A 190 -20.86 -14.67 10.91
C VAL A 190 -19.80 -15.19 11.88
N ALA A 191 -18.51 -14.95 11.61
CA ALA A 191 -17.40 -15.49 12.39
C ALA A 191 -17.30 -14.88 13.79
N PHE A 192 -17.72 -13.61 13.96
CA PHE A 192 -17.68 -12.88 15.25
C PHE A 192 -19.05 -12.80 15.95
N HIS A 193 -19.98 -13.71 15.69
CA HIS A 193 -21.23 -13.84 16.43
C HIS A 193 -20.93 -14.17 17.91
N GLY A 194 -21.03 -13.18 18.79
CA GLY A 194 -20.98 -13.38 20.25
C GLY A 194 -19.73 -12.91 21.02
N GLY A 195 -18.72 -12.35 20.36
CA GLY A 195 -17.52 -11.83 21.05
C GLY A 195 -17.30 -10.33 20.82
N THR A 196 -17.27 -9.54 21.90
CA THR A 196 -16.86 -8.14 21.87
C THR A 196 -15.34 -8.06 22.01
N VAL A 197 -14.63 -7.73 20.93
CA VAL A 197 -13.26 -7.25 21.02
C VAL A 197 -13.34 -5.80 21.54
N ARG A 198 -13.27 -5.63 22.85
CA ARG A 198 -13.28 -4.32 23.48
C ARG A 198 -11.84 -3.80 23.48
N SER A 199 -11.63 -2.63 22.90
CA SER A 199 -10.36 -1.92 23.02
C SER A 199 -10.23 -1.36 24.42
N GLU A 200 -9.28 -1.86 25.22
CA GLU A 200 -8.84 -1.14 26.41
C GLU A 200 -7.95 0.03 25.96
N LYS A 201 -8.36 1.25 26.30
CA LYS A 201 -7.49 2.42 26.17
C LYS A 201 -6.26 2.21 27.03
N GLN A 202 -5.11 2.02 26.42
CA GLN A 202 -3.84 2.15 27.10
C GLN A 202 -3.56 3.65 27.27
N GLU A 203 -3.68 4.14 28.50
CA GLU A 203 -3.16 5.44 28.91
C GLU A 203 -1.63 5.34 28.84
N THR A 204 -1.05 5.90 27.81
CA THR A 204 0.39 6.12 27.73
C THR A 204 0.71 7.35 28.59
N THR A 205 1.35 7.13 29.75
CA THR A 205 2.01 8.21 30.51
C THR A 205 3.14 8.77 29.66
N ALA A 206 2.87 9.91 29.03
CA ALA A 206 3.83 10.56 28.15
C ALA A 206 4.90 11.25 28.98
N HIS A 207 6.13 10.76 28.94
CA HIS A 207 7.29 11.58 29.27
C HIS A 207 7.57 12.54 28.10
N PRO A 208 8.04 13.80 28.35
CA PRO A 208 8.31 14.77 27.29
C PRO A 208 9.45 14.27 26.41
N GLY A 209 9.13 13.76 25.23
CA GLY A 209 10.08 13.40 24.18
C GLY A 209 10.36 14.58 23.25
N ARG A 210 11.37 14.45 22.39
CA ARG A 210 11.73 15.45 21.36
C ARG A 210 10.53 15.71 20.44
N SER A 211 10.19 16.98 20.21
CA SER A 211 9.11 17.32 19.28
C SER A 211 9.50 16.98 17.83
N PRO A 212 8.62 16.33 17.04
CA PRO A 212 8.90 16.02 15.65
C PRO A 212 9.15 17.28 14.79
N TRP A 213 8.56 18.41 15.16
CA TRP A 213 8.70 19.68 14.45
C TRP A 213 10.08 20.36 14.62
N THR A 214 10.85 19.96 15.62
CA THR A 214 12.21 20.43 15.87
C THR A 214 13.27 19.38 15.50
N ASP A 215 12.84 18.23 14.99
CA ASP A 215 13.71 17.14 14.57
C ASP A 215 14.06 17.26 13.08
N GLY A 216 15.14 17.99 12.76
CA GLY A 216 15.57 18.26 11.38
C GLY A 216 15.74 17.00 10.54
N PRO A 217 16.50 15.98 10.97
CA PRO A 217 16.60 14.70 10.24
C PRO A 217 15.26 14.04 9.96
N PHE A 218 14.34 14.09 10.91
CA PHE A 218 13.01 13.50 10.74
C PHE A 218 12.19 14.25 9.69
N LEU A 219 12.17 15.59 9.71
CA LEU A 219 11.43 16.38 8.73
C LEU A 219 11.95 16.16 7.30
N VAL A 220 13.27 16.04 7.13
CA VAL A 220 13.87 15.70 5.83
C VAL A 220 13.45 14.30 5.41
N MET A 221 13.45 13.33 6.33
CA MET A 221 12.95 11.97 6.02
C MET A 221 11.49 11.98 5.57
N MET A 222 10.62 12.81 6.14
CA MET A 222 9.21 12.90 5.71
C MET A 222 9.09 13.37 4.27
N GLY A 223 9.87 14.38 3.87
CA GLY A 223 9.96 14.80 2.47
C GLY A 223 10.46 13.70 1.54
N LEU A 224 11.50 12.97 1.96
CA LEU A 224 12.03 11.84 1.17
C LEU A 224 11.02 10.68 1.09
N PHE A 225 10.29 10.36 2.15
CA PHE A 225 9.23 9.36 2.12
C PHE A 225 8.06 9.78 1.23
N PHE A 226 7.70 11.06 1.24
CA PHE A 226 6.71 11.59 0.29
C PHE A 226 7.16 11.40 -1.16
N LEU A 227 8.42 11.70 -1.50
CA LEU A 227 8.98 11.47 -2.84
C LEU A 227 8.99 9.97 -3.21
N LEU A 228 9.38 9.09 -2.27
CA LEU A 228 9.34 7.65 -2.47
C LEU A 228 7.92 7.19 -2.79
N ALA A 229 6.93 7.67 -2.03
CA ALA A 229 5.53 7.33 -2.22
C ALA A 229 4.98 7.88 -3.54
N LEU A 230 5.38 9.09 -3.98
CA LEU A 230 5.02 9.62 -5.30
C LEU A 230 5.45 8.70 -6.44
N VAL A 231 6.66 8.15 -6.35
CA VAL A 231 7.15 7.19 -7.35
C VAL A 231 6.38 5.87 -7.26
N THR A 232 6.14 5.37 -6.04
CA THR A 232 5.45 4.10 -5.81
C THR A 232 4.05 4.08 -6.38
N PHE A 233 3.28 5.13 -6.14
CA PHE A 233 1.87 5.15 -6.58
C PHE A 233 1.68 5.34 -8.09
N GLN A 234 2.76 5.52 -8.86
CA GLN A 234 2.70 5.41 -10.32
C GLN A 234 2.32 3.98 -10.77
N MET A 235 2.53 2.97 -9.93
CA MET A 235 2.08 1.60 -10.21
C MET A 235 0.55 1.50 -10.41
N THR A 236 -0.21 2.33 -9.72
CA THR A 236 -1.69 2.30 -9.77
C THR A 236 -2.28 3.21 -10.85
N SER A 237 -1.48 4.08 -11.46
CA SER A 237 -1.97 5.07 -12.42
C SER A 237 -1.34 4.93 -13.81
N THR A 238 -0.05 5.18 -13.94
CA THR A 238 0.62 5.31 -15.24
C THR A 238 1.33 4.04 -15.69
N PHE A 239 1.62 3.12 -14.78
CA PHE A 239 2.35 1.89 -15.10
C PHE A 239 1.59 1.01 -16.10
N GLY A 240 0.30 0.74 -15.85
CA GLY A 240 -0.54 -0.05 -16.75
C GLY A 240 -0.66 0.61 -18.14
N LEU A 241 -0.81 1.94 -18.20
CA LEU A 241 -0.81 2.70 -19.46
C LEU A 241 0.49 2.50 -20.22
N THR A 242 1.63 2.59 -19.53
CA THR A 242 2.95 2.41 -20.15
C THR A 242 3.12 1.02 -20.76
N LEU A 243 2.76 -0.02 -20.02
CA LEU A 243 2.86 -1.39 -20.51
C LEU A 243 1.95 -1.64 -21.71
N ARG A 244 0.77 -0.99 -21.76
CA ARG A 244 -0.08 -1.02 -22.93
C ARG A 244 0.51 -0.21 -24.10
N ASP A 245 0.88 1.05 -23.85
CA ASP A 245 1.19 2.01 -24.94
C ASP A 245 2.58 1.83 -25.52
N LEU A 246 3.60 1.50 -24.70
CA LEU A 246 4.99 1.30 -25.16
C LEU A 246 5.32 -0.16 -25.47
N TYR A 247 4.70 -1.10 -24.72
CA TYR A 247 5.03 -2.52 -24.84
C TYR A 247 3.99 -3.32 -25.61
N GLY A 248 2.81 -2.73 -25.88
CA GLY A 248 1.71 -3.42 -26.56
C GLY A 248 1.13 -4.59 -25.76
N LEU A 249 1.36 -4.63 -24.44
CA LEU A 249 0.92 -5.74 -23.60
C LEU A 249 -0.60 -5.68 -23.36
N ARG A 250 -1.19 -6.87 -23.30
CA ARG A 250 -2.60 -7.03 -22.94
C ARG A 250 -2.75 -6.98 -21.41
N GLU A 251 -3.97 -6.72 -20.94
CA GLU A 251 -4.26 -6.60 -19.49
C GLU A 251 -3.80 -7.82 -18.68
N GLY A 252 -3.93 -9.04 -19.26
CA GLY A 252 -3.45 -10.27 -18.62
C GLY A 252 -1.93 -10.30 -18.43
N GLU A 253 -1.17 -9.81 -19.42
CA GLU A 253 0.30 -9.74 -19.33
C GLU A 253 0.72 -8.65 -18.33
N ILE A 254 0.00 -7.51 -18.29
CA ILE A 254 0.20 -6.46 -17.28
C ILE A 254 -0.01 -7.02 -15.87
N GLY A 255 -1.09 -7.78 -15.68
CA GLY A 255 -1.38 -8.47 -14.42
C GLY A 255 -0.27 -9.46 -14.02
N LEU A 256 0.31 -10.18 -14.98
CA LEU A 256 1.44 -11.10 -14.72
C LEU A 256 2.71 -10.36 -14.29
N VAL A 257 3.04 -9.20 -14.87
CA VAL A 257 4.16 -8.38 -14.41
C VAL A 257 3.96 -7.94 -12.96
N MET A 258 2.73 -7.52 -12.60
CA MET A 258 2.38 -7.18 -11.22
C MET A 258 2.46 -8.40 -10.29
N ALA A 259 2.08 -9.59 -10.76
CA ALA A 259 2.20 -10.83 -10.02
C ALA A 259 3.66 -11.19 -9.69
N VAL A 260 4.59 -10.97 -10.65
CA VAL A 260 6.02 -11.20 -10.43
C VAL A 260 6.52 -10.37 -9.26
N ASN A 261 6.16 -9.07 -9.20
CA ASN A 261 6.50 -8.21 -8.07
C ASN A 261 6.05 -8.82 -6.74
N THR A 262 4.76 -9.14 -6.61
CA THR A 262 4.22 -9.61 -5.33
C THR A 262 4.72 -11.00 -4.96
N LEU A 263 4.92 -11.90 -5.93
CA LEU A 263 5.50 -13.22 -5.68
C LEU A 263 6.95 -13.13 -5.18
N LEU A 264 7.75 -12.22 -5.74
CA LEU A 264 9.11 -11.97 -5.26
C LEU A 264 9.11 -11.43 -3.82
N ILE A 265 8.20 -10.52 -3.48
CA ILE A 265 8.05 -10.02 -2.11
C ILE A 265 7.73 -11.17 -1.15
N VAL A 266 6.72 -11.98 -1.47
CA VAL A 266 6.33 -13.13 -0.63
C VAL A 266 7.48 -14.12 -0.46
N ALA A 267 8.23 -14.39 -1.52
CA ALA A 267 9.30 -15.39 -1.49
C ALA A 267 10.58 -14.89 -0.80
N PHE A 268 10.94 -13.63 -0.96
CA PHE A 268 12.29 -13.15 -0.65
C PHE A 268 12.38 -12.00 0.35
N GLU A 269 11.30 -11.23 0.62
CA GLU A 269 11.35 -10.04 1.48
C GLU A 269 11.92 -10.38 2.87
N MET A 270 11.39 -11.40 3.54
CA MET A 270 11.85 -11.76 4.89
C MET A 270 13.30 -12.23 4.91
N ILE A 271 13.72 -12.96 3.88
CA ILE A 271 15.11 -13.44 3.75
C ILE A 271 16.05 -12.25 3.54
N LEU A 272 15.68 -11.33 2.65
CA LEU A 272 16.47 -10.15 2.35
C LEU A 272 16.60 -9.25 3.57
N VAL A 273 15.48 -8.89 4.22
CA VAL A 273 15.47 -8.04 5.42
C VAL A 273 16.31 -8.64 6.54
N HIS A 274 16.22 -9.96 6.74
CA HIS A 274 17.06 -10.65 7.73
C HIS A 274 18.55 -10.57 7.39
N ARG A 275 18.93 -10.77 6.11
CA ARG A 275 20.34 -10.73 5.67
C ARG A 275 20.96 -9.35 5.80
N VAL A 276 20.19 -8.29 5.56
CA VAL A 276 20.69 -6.91 5.63
C VAL A 276 20.50 -6.27 7.02
N GLY A 277 19.93 -6.99 7.99
CA GLY A 277 19.58 -6.47 9.31
C GLY A 277 20.72 -5.87 10.14
N ALA A 278 21.99 -6.24 9.85
CA ALA A 278 23.18 -5.65 10.47
C ALA A 278 23.60 -4.29 9.88
N LEU A 279 23.02 -3.90 8.73
CA LEU A 279 23.38 -2.66 8.05
C LEU A 279 22.52 -1.49 8.55
N ASN A 280 22.99 -0.25 8.31
CA ASN A 280 22.25 0.94 8.70
C ASN A 280 20.92 1.03 7.93
N PRO A 281 19.75 0.94 8.60
CA PRO A 281 18.45 0.86 7.93
C PRO A 281 18.09 2.14 7.16
N VAL A 282 18.57 3.32 7.61
CA VAL A 282 18.34 4.59 6.90
C VAL A 282 19.03 4.58 5.53
N ARG A 283 20.27 4.07 5.49
CA ARG A 283 21.04 3.95 4.24
C ARG A 283 20.40 2.92 3.30
N LEU A 284 19.88 1.82 3.85
CA LEU A 284 19.18 0.79 3.07
C LEU A 284 17.89 1.31 2.44
N VAL A 285 17.11 2.13 3.17
CA VAL A 285 15.93 2.79 2.62
C VAL A 285 16.29 3.66 1.42
N GLY A 286 17.38 4.41 1.50
CA GLY A 286 17.86 5.21 0.37
C GLY A 286 18.28 4.37 -0.85
N LEU A 287 19.00 3.27 -0.62
CA LEU A 287 19.36 2.32 -1.67
C LEU A 287 18.12 1.68 -2.29
N GLY A 288 17.15 1.28 -1.45
CA GLY A 288 15.87 0.73 -1.89
C GLY A 288 15.08 1.72 -2.74
N GLY A 289 14.98 2.98 -2.31
CA GLY A 289 14.32 4.04 -3.08
C GLY A 289 15.01 4.31 -4.43
N PHE A 290 16.34 4.24 -4.48
CA PHE A 290 17.10 4.33 -5.74
C PHE A 290 16.78 3.17 -6.69
N LEU A 291 16.84 1.92 -6.21
CA LEU A 291 16.52 0.74 -7.02
C LEU A 291 15.07 0.76 -7.50
N PHE A 292 14.16 1.26 -6.66
CA PHE A 292 12.76 1.44 -7.03
C PHE A 292 12.62 2.42 -8.21
N GLY A 293 13.21 3.61 -8.09
CA GLY A 293 13.22 4.61 -9.17
C GLY A 293 13.98 4.13 -10.42
N LEU A 294 15.09 3.37 -10.25
CA LEU A 294 15.86 2.80 -11.35
C LEU A 294 15.03 1.79 -12.15
N GLY A 295 14.32 0.87 -11.47
CA GLY A 295 13.45 -0.09 -12.14
C GLY A 295 12.39 0.59 -13.01
N PHE A 296 11.81 1.69 -12.54
CA PHE A 296 10.88 2.48 -13.33
C PHE A 296 11.57 3.25 -14.46
N ALA A 297 12.76 3.80 -14.21
CA ALA A 297 13.53 4.49 -15.24
C ALA A 297 13.99 3.57 -16.37
N MET A 298 14.01 2.26 -16.18
CA MET A 298 14.29 1.28 -17.23
C MET A 298 13.16 1.19 -18.27
N LEU A 299 11.88 1.41 -17.88
CA LEU A 299 10.73 1.18 -18.75
C LEU A 299 10.80 1.84 -20.13
N PRO A 300 11.29 3.08 -20.32
CA PRO A 300 11.40 3.70 -21.63
C PRO A 300 12.39 3.04 -22.59
N PHE A 301 13.25 2.17 -22.09
CA PHE A 301 14.32 1.57 -22.91
C PHE A 301 14.00 0.15 -23.40
N GLY A 302 12.84 -0.38 -23.04
CA GLY A 302 12.37 -1.69 -23.46
C GLY A 302 11.02 -1.65 -24.16
N SER A 303 10.66 -2.78 -24.78
CA SER A 303 9.38 -2.96 -25.47
C SER A 303 8.87 -4.41 -25.38
N THR A 304 9.55 -5.29 -24.62
CA THR A 304 9.18 -6.71 -24.51
C THR A 304 8.69 -7.05 -23.12
N PHE A 305 7.81 -8.06 -23.02
CA PHE A 305 7.36 -8.60 -21.72
C PHE A 305 8.51 -8.95 -20.79
N SER A 306 9.54 -9.63 -21.32
CA SER A 306 10.70 -10.02 -20.50
C SER A 306 11.48 -8.82 -19.95
N PHE A 307 11.57 -7.72 -20.72
CA PHE A 307 12.21 -6.50 -20.24
C PHE A 307 11.36 -5.82 -19.14
N ALA A 308 10.03 -5.80 -19.28
CA ALA A 308 9.14 -5.32 -18.22
C ALA A 308 9.29 -6.14 -16.94
N VAL A 309 9.44 -7.46 -17.05
CA VAL A 309 9.72 -8.36 -15.92
C VAL A 309 11.10 -8.05 -15.30
N CYS A 310 12.15 -7.83 -16.10
CA CYS A 310 13.46 -7.41 -15.57
C CYS A 310 13.37 -6.10 -14.78
N ALA A 311 12.70 -5.10 -15.34
CA ALA A 311 12.44 -3.83 -14.64
C ALA A 311 11.66 -4.08 -13.33
N ALA A 312 10.64 -4.97 -13.35
CA ALA A 312 9.87 -5.35 -12.18
C ALA A 312 10.76 -5.97 -11.09
N VAL A 313 11.67 -6.85 -11.43
CA VAL A 313 12.62 -7.43 -10.46
C VAL A 313 13.45 -6.33 -9.79
N VAL A 314 13.95 -5.35 -10.55
CA VAL A 314 14.79 -4.26 -9.99
C VAL A 314 13.99 -3.41 -9.01
N TRP A 315 12.80 -2.92 -9.38
CA TRP A 315 12.02 -2.11 -8.43
C TRP A 315 11.53 -2.91 -7.24
N THR A 316 11.24 -4.23 -7.42
CA THR A 316 10.81 -5.10 -6.32
C THR A 316 11.90 -5.27 -5.26
N VAL A 317 13.16 -5.42 -5.69
CA VAL A 317 14.29 -5.41 -4.74
C VAL A 317 14.35 -4.08 -3.99
N GLY A 318 14.13 -2.96 -4.69
CA GLY A 318 14.03 -1.64 -4.08
C GLY A 318 12.90 -1.55 -3.06
N GLU A 319 11.74 -2.09 -3.39
CA GLU A 319 10.57 -2.14 -2.51
C GLU A 319 10.85 -2.93 -1.23
N MET A 320 11.41 -4.13 -1.35
CA MET A 320 11.78 -4.98 -0.22
C MET A 320 12.81 -4.35 0.71
N LEU A 321 13.69 -3.48 0.20
CA LEU A 321 14.70 -2.77 0.99
C LEU A 321 14.16 -1.49 1.62
N SER A 322 13.13 -0.86 1.06
CA SER A 322 12.63 0.44 1.56
C SER A 322 11.45 0.30 2.50
N PHE A 323 10.36 -0.35 2.09
CA PHE A 323 9.09 -0.33 2.82
C PHE A 323 9.12 -0.99 4.20
N PRO A 324 9.67 -2.21 4.38
CA PRO A 324 9.70 -2.85 5.70
C PRO A 324 10.53 -2.06 6.70
N LEU A 325 11.61 -1.40 6.23
CA LEU A 325 12.55 -0.68 7.08
C LEU A 325 12.06 0.72 7.44
N SER A 326 11.27 1.37 6.57
CA SER A 326 10.83 2.76 6.72
C SER A 326 10.08 3.01 8.03
N ALA A 327 9.09 2.20 8.33
CA ALA A 327 8.32 2.31 9.59
C ALA A 327 9.21 2.09 10.82
N GLY A 328 10.15 1.15 10.75
CA GLY A 328 11.12 0.88 11.82
C GLY A 328 12.07 2.05 12.06
N VAL A 329 12.57 2.69 10.99
CA VAL A 329 13.44 3.89 11.07
C VAL A 329 12.71 5.02 11.79
N VAL A 330 11.46 5.29 11.42
CA VAL A 330 10.63 6.33 12.05
C VAL A 330 10.33 6.01 13.52
N ALA A 331 9.90 4.77 13.81
CA ALA A 331 9.58 4.33 15.16
C ALA A 331 10.79 4.40 16.10
N ASN A 332 11.98 4.01 15.62
CA ASN A 332 13.22 4.09 16.38
C ASN A 332 13.69 5.54 16.62
N ARG A 333 13.40 6.46 15.68
CA ARG A 333 13.73 7.88 15.84
C ARG A 333 12.82 8.57 16.87
N ALA A 334 11.54 8.20 16.89
CA ALA A 334 10.51 8.80 17.73
C ALA A 334 10.75 8.58 19.25
N GLY A 335 11.38 7.46 19.63
CA GLY A 335 11.36 7.01 21.01
C GLY A 335 9.94 6.62 21.47
N ASP A 336 9.76 6.35 22.77
CA ASP A 336 8.48 5.85 23.28
C ASP A 336 7.42 6.95 23.47
N ALA A 337 7.84 8.16 23.82
CA ALA A 337 6.94 9.25 24.21
C ALA A 337 6.13 9.87 23.05
N ASN A 338 6.74 10.02 21.87
CA ASN A 338 6.13 10.72 20.72
C ASN A 338 5.92 9.80 19.51
N ARG A 339 6.01 8.48 19.70
CA ARG A 339 5.89 7.49 18.60
C ARG A 339 4.62 7.69 17.78
N GLY A 340 3.49 7.99 18.41
CA GLY A 340 2.21 8.20 17.73
C GLY A 340 2.25 9.40 16.77
N VAL A 341 2.82 10.52 17.19
CA VAL A 341 2.91 11.74 16.35
C VAL A 341 3.87 11.53 15.17
N TYR A 342 5.04 10.91 15.43
CA TYR A 342 6.01 10.58 14.37
C TYR A 342 5.41 9.63 13.32
N MET A 343 4.75 8.57 13.78
CA MET A 343 4.09 7.60 12.88
C MET A 343 2.89 8.22 12.14
N GLY A 344 2.17 9.14 12.78
CA GLY A 344 1.10 9.91 12.14
C GLY A 344 1.61 10.77 11.00
N LEU A 345 2.70 11.51 11.19
CA LEU A 345 3.34 12.31 10.14
C LEU A 345 3.89 11.43 9.01
N PHE A 346 4.48 10.28 9.34
CA PHE A 346 4.90 9.29 8.35
C PHE A 346 3.72 8.82 7.49
N THR A 347 2.59 8.50 8.10
CA THR A 347 1.38 8.12 7.38
C THR A 347 0.88 9.24 6.47
N ILE A 348 0.85 10.50 6.96
CA ILE A 348 0.46 11.68 6.17
C ILE A 348 1.35 11.84 4.93
N SER A 349 2.65 11.55 5.01
CA SER A 349 3.54 11.62 3.85
C SER A 349 3.11 10.63 2.74
N PHE A 350 2.70 9.41 3.10
CA PHE A 350 2.22 8.42 2.14
C PHE A 350 0.82 8.75 1.61
N GLU A 351 -0.11 9.10 2.48
CA GLU A 351 -1.48 9.44 2.10
C GLU A 351 -1.54 10.69 1.21
N GLY A 352 -0.71 11.71 1.52
CA GLY A 352 -0.54 12.88 0.65
C GLY A 352 -0.05 12.48 -0.74
N ALA A 353 0.96 11.62 -0.81
CA ALA A 353 1.48 11.16 -2.09
C ALA A 353 0.43 10.32 -2.86
N TRP A 354 -0.42 9.56 -2.18
CA TRP A 354 -1.52 8.84 -2.82
C TRP A 354 -2.50 9.75 -3.57
N ILE A 355 -2.72 10.96 -3.06
CA ILE A 355 -3.56 11.97 -3.72
C ILE A 355 -2.85 12.57 -4.93
N PHE A 356 -1.61 13.02 -4.73
CA PHE A 356 -0.91 13.81 -5.75
C PHE A 356 -0.24 12.96 -6.84
N SER A 357 0.18 11.74 -6.55
CA SER A 357 0.94 10.90 -7.48
C SER A 357 0.17 10.56 -8.76
N PRO A 358 -1.10 10.11 -8.70
CA PRO A 358 -1.85 9.82 -9.92
C PRO A 358 -2.08 11.06 -10.77
N ILE A 359 -2.41 12.19 -10.13
CA ILE A 359 -2.68 13.48 -10.81
C ILE A 359 -1.41 13.95 -11.52
N LEU A 360 -0.31 14.06 -10.79
CA LEU A 360 0.97 14.53 -11.31
C LEU A 360 1.52 13.58 -12.37
N GLY A 361 1.47 12.28 -12.11
CA GLY A 361 2.00 11.27 -13.02
C GLY A 361 1.25 11.21 -14.34
N THR A 362 -0.07 11.22 -14.30
CA THR A 362 -0.88 11.22 -15.53
C THR A 362 -0.78 12.52 -16.31
N TRP A 363 -0.66 13.66 -15.62
CA TRP A 363 -0.40 14.94 -16.26
C TRP A 363 0.96 14.97 -16.97
N ILE A 364 2.04 14.53 -16.31
CA ILE A 364 3.36 14.41 -16.94
C ILE A 364 3.30 13.44 -18.12
N TYR A 365 2.64 12.31 -17.95
CA TYR A 365 2.48 11.29 -18.98
C TYR A 365 1.78 11.83 -20.22
N GLN A 366 0.69 12.56 -20.03
CA GLN A 366 -0.11 13.15 -21.12
C GLN A 366 0.62 14.32 -21.82
N THR A 367 1.27 15.20 -21.04
CA THR A 367 1.86 16.45 -21.56
C THR A 367 3.26 16.24 -22.14
N TRP A 368 4.11 15.46 -21.45
CA TRP A 368 5.53 15.29 -21.81
C TRP A 368 5.89 13.85 -22.16
N GLY A 369 4.93 12.97 -22.14
CA GLY A 369 5.06 11.56 -22.52
C GLY A 369 5.65 10.66 -21.43
N PRO A 370 5.50 9.33 -21.63
CA PRO A 370 5.91 8.32 -20.65
C PRO A 370 7.41 8.34 -20.36
N LYS A 371 8.25 8.64 -21.35
CA LYS A 371 9.70 8.67 -21.16
C LYS A 371 10.13 9.71 -20.12
N THR A 372 9.55 10.90 -20.17
CA THR A 372 9.82 11.98 -19.20
C THR A 372 9.42 11.59 -17.79
N LEU A 373 8.23 10.99 -17.64
CA LEU A 373 7.76 10.51 -16.33
C LEU A 373 8.72 9.50 -15.70
N TRP A 374 9.09 8.46 -16.46
CA TRP A 374 9.89 7.38 -15.91
C TRP A 374 11.35 7.78 -15.65
N LEU A 375 11.93 8.63 -16.50
CA LEU A 375 13.24 9.20 -16.21
C LEU A 375 13.18 10.14 -14.99
N GLY A 376 12.09 10.88 -14.82
CA GLY A 376 11.83 11.66 -13.62
C GLY A 376 11.80 10.79 -12.35
N CYS A 377 11.17 9.61 -12.41
CA CYS A 377 11.21 8.63 -11.31
C CYS A 377 12.63 8.17 -10.99
N GLY A 378 13.48 7.98 -12.00
CA GLY A 378 14.90 7.68 -11.82
C GLY A 378 15.68 8.80 -11.14
N VAL A 379 15.42 10.06 -11.53
CA VAL A 379 16.03 11.23 -10.87
C VAL A 379 15.58 11.30 -9.40
N VAL A 380 14.30 11.09 -9.12
CA VAL A 380 13.81 11.01 -7.72
C VAL A 380 14.51 9.87 -6.99
N GLY A 381 14.72 8.72 -7.61
CA GLY A 381 15.49 7.60 -7.03
C GLY A 381 16.91 8.02 -6.61
N LEU A 382 17.61 8.81 -7.43
CA LEU A 382 18.93 9.36 -7.09
C LEU A 382 18.85 10.36 -5.91
N VAL A 383 17.81 11.21 -5.88
CA VAL A 383 17.56 12.13 -4.76
C VAL A 383 17.33 11.35 -3.47
N LEU A 384 16.57 10.23 -3.53
CA LEU A 384 16.34 9.36 -2.38
C LEU A 384 17.64 8.74 -1.88
N LEU A 385 18.50 8.23 -2.78
CA LEU A 385 19.79 7.68 -2.41
C LEU A 385 20.63 8.71 -1.67
N VAL A 386 20.88 9.85 -2.28
CA VAL A 386 21.72 10.91 -1.70
C VAL A 386 21.10 11.47 -0.42
N GLY A 387 19.80 11.73 -0.41
CA GLY A 387 19.08 12.30 0.71
C GLY A 387 19.12 11.39 1.95
N PHE A 388 18.82 10.10 1.82
CA PHE A 388 18.88 9.18 2.95
C PHE A 388 20.32 8.91 3.42
N GLN A 389 21.33 8.93 2.53
CA GLN A 389 22.73 8.87 2.95
C GLN A 389 23.13 10.10 3.78
N ALA A 390 22.71 11.31 3.35
CA ALA A 390 22.95 12.54 4.08
C ALA A 390 22.27 12.53 5.46
N VAL A 391 21.01 12.08 5.52
CA VAL A 391 20.27 11.94 6.79
C VAL A 391 20.94 10.93 7.71
N ALA A 392 21.40 9.78 7.20
CA ALA A 392 22.12 8.79 7.99
C ALA A 392 23.40 9.40 8.61
N ALA A 393 24.19 10.11 7.80
CA ALA A 393 25.38 10.79 8.27
C ALA A 393 25.07 11.90 9.31
N TRP A 394 23.94 12.61 9.15
CA TRP A 394 23.49 13.60 10.12
C TRP A 394 23.15 12.96 11.47
N ILE A 395 22.36 11.89 11.46
CA ILE A 395 22.00 11.14 12.68
C ILE A 395 23.25 10.56 13.37
N GLU A 396 24.21 10.04 12.61
CA GLU A 396 25.48 9.54 13.14
C GLU A 396 26.31 10.64 13.83
N ARG A 397 26.29 11.88 13.30
CA ARG A 397 26.94 13.03 13.94
C ARG A 397 26.25 13.45 15.22
N GLU A 398 24.91 13.54 15.22
CA GLU A 398 24.15 13.83 16.45
C GLU A 398 24.50 12.87 17.60
N ARG A 399 24.65 11.57 17.28
CA ARG A 399 25.00 10.54 18.28
C ARG A 399 26.44 10.66 18.84
N LYS A 400 27.33 11.27 18.08
CA LYS A 400 28.74 11.50 18.53
C LYS A 400 28.88 12.76 19.36
N THR A 401 27.94 13.68 19.27
CA THR A 401 27.95 14.96 20.00
C THR A 401 27.05 14.95 21.24
N ALA A 402 26.17 13.95 21.40
CA ALA A 402 25.35 13.70 22.57
C ALA A 402 26.03 12.68 23.50
#